data_be37062430162f571f9e75362372b85b
#
_entry.id   be37062430162f571f9e75362372b85b
#
_cell.length_a   1.000
_cell.length_b   1.000
_cell.length_c   1.000
_cell.angle_alpha   90.00
_cell.angle_beta   90.00
_cell.angle_gamma   90.00
#
_symmetry.space_group_name_H-M   'P 1'
#
loop_
_entity.id
_entity.type
_entity.pdbx_description
1 polymer ?
#
loop_
_entity_poly.entity_id
_entity_poly.type
_entity_poly.pdbx_seq_one_letter_code
_entity_poly.pdbx_strand_id
1 'polypeptide(L)'
;MNKLILAIVLCFTALFFTNCDKNDNPPPSNTDYITKSSWKFSSAKAGGTDVTGLVPACFKDNTMLFVANGTGTINESTNVCAPASPASFTWVFQNNGTEINMSTPIVSGGSGVFTIVLLNDANLVVSQTMTIAPNPPTTVELTFIH
;
A
#
# COMPACT_ATOMS: atom_id res chain seq x y z
N MET A 1 42.20 -52.96 -9.89
CA MET A 1 41.03 -52.10 -9.60
C MET A 1 40.53 -51.60 -10.93
N ASN A 2 39.34 -51.99 -11.26
CA ASN A 2 38.86 -52.12 -12.63
C ASN A 2 38.53 -50.72 -13.26
N LYS A 3 38.99 -50.55 -14.51
CA LYS A 3 38.67 -49.37 -15.36
C LYS A 3 37.16 -49.11 -15.45
N LEU A 4 36.35 -50.14 -15.18
CA LEU A 4 34.88 -50.07 -15.14
C LEU A 4 34.34 -49.25 -13.95
N ILE A 5 34.98 -49.34 -12.78
CA ILE A 5 34.58 -48.61 -11.58
C ILE A 5 34.92 -47.12 -11.73
N LEU A 6 36.02 -46.80 -12.38
CA LEU A 6 36.41 -45.40 -12.63
C LEU A 6 35.45 -44.70 -13.59
N ALA A 7 34.90 -45.42 -14.59
CA ALA A 7 33.94 -44.84 -15.54
C ALA A 7 32.56 -44.57 -14.88
N ILE A 8 32.13 -45.39 -13.92
CA ILE A 8 30.88 -45.22 -13.20
C ILE A 8 30.94 -44.04 -12.24
N VAL A 9 32.09 -43.81 -11.58
CA VAL A 9 32.26 -42.64 -10.68
C VAL A 9 32.30 -41.32 -11.48
N LEU A 10 32.86 -41.31 -12.69
CA LEU A 10 32.88 -40.11 -13.53
C LEU A 10 31.50 -39.74 -14.10
N CYS A 11 30.61 -40.73 -14.36
CA CYS A 11 29.23 -40.47 -14.80
C CYS A 11 28.31 -39.97 -13.69
N PHE A 12 28.60 -40.30 -12.41
CA PHE A 12 27.76 -39.90 -11.30
C PHE A 12 27.96 -38.44 -10.83
N THR A 13 29.13 -37.83 -11.19
CA THR A 13 29.43 -36.44 -10.83
C THR A 13 28.91 -35.41 -11.84
N ALA A 14 28.40 -35.85 -13.00
CA ALA A 14 27.85 -34.94 -14.03
C ALA A 14 26.37 -34.58 -13.87
N LEU A 15 25.66 -35.13 -12.88
CA LEU A 15 24.21 -34.95 -12.74
C LEU A 15 23.77 -33.88 -11.71
N PHE A 16 24.70 -33.15 -11.10
CA PHE A 16 24.36 -32.17 -10.07
C PHE A 16 24.43 -30.70 -10.53
N PHE A 17 24.61 -30.45 -11.81
CA PHE A 17 24.48 -29.08 -12.34
C PHE A 17 23.14 -28.87 -13.04
N THR A 18 22.02 -29.19 -12.38
CA THR A 18 20.77 -28.55 -12.74
C THR A 18 20.86 -27.12 -12.21
N ASN A 19 21.34 -26.20 -13.03
CA ASN A 19 21.10 -24.80 -12.84
C ASN A 19 19.56 -24.62 -12.74
N CYS A 20 19.05 -24.46 -11.53
CA CYS A 20 17.80 -23.75 -11.35
C CYS A 20 18.08 -22.31 -11.78
N ASP A 21 17.71 -21.93 -13.00
CA ASP A 21 17.41 -20.57 -13.36
C ASP A 21 16.19 -20.16 -12.52
N LYS A 22 16.45 -19.83 -11.27
CA LYS A 22 15.52 -19.03 -10.48
C LYS A 22 15.56 -17.64 -11.10
N ASN A 23 14.54 -17.27 -11.83
CA ASN A 23 14.15 -15.89 -11.98
C ASN A 23 13.81 -15.37 -10.57
N ASP A 24 14.84 -15.15 -9.76
CA ASP A 24 14.71 -14.58 -8.41
C ASP A 24 14.47 -13.06 -8.55
N ASN A 25 13.34 -12.68 -9.17
CA ASN A 25 12.80 -11.36 -8.94
C ASN A 25 12.31 -11.37 -7.49
N PRO A 26 12.90 -10.55 -6.60
CA PRO A 26 12.40 -10.45 -5.24
C PRO A 26 10.92 -10.06 -5.28
N PRO A 27 10.12 -10.54 -4.32
CA PRO A 27 8.72 -10.13 -4.25
C PRO A 27 8.63 -8.60 -4.18
N PRO A 28 7.60 -7.98 -4.80
CA PRO A 28 7.41 -6.54 -4.77
C PRO A 28 7.39 -6.02 -3.33
N SER A 29 8.07 -4.90 -3.11
CA SER A 29 8.08 -4.20 -1.82
C SER A 29 6.81 -3.38 -1.62
N ASN A 30 6.54 -2.92 -0.38
CA ASN A 30 5.46 -1.97 -0.11
C ASN A 30 5.60 -0.69 -0.96
N THR A 31 6.84 -0.26 -1.22
CA THR A 31 7.10 0.91 -2.08
C THR A 31 6.67 0.62 -3.52
N ASP A 32 6.95 -0.57 -4.05
CA ASP A 32 6.55 -0.93 -5.41
C ASP A 32 5.02 -0.94 -5.54
N TYR A 33 4.30 -1.46 -4.53
CA TYR A 33 2.85 -1.46 -4.53
C TYR A 33 2.26 -0.05 -4.45
N ILE A 34 2.70 0.77 -3.48
CA ILE A 34 2.07 2.08 -3.24
C ILE A 34 2.32 3.08 -4.36
N THR A 35 3.47 2.96 -5.06
CA THR A 35 3.86 3.87 -6.14
C THR A 35 3.48 3.39 -7.54
N LYS A 36 2.83 2.23 -7.65
CA LYS A 36 2.52 1.59 -8.93
C LYS A 36 1.59 2.43 -9.81
N SER A 37 0.58 3.04 -9.21
CA SER A 37 -0.44 3.83 -9.89
C SER A 37 -1.10 4.81 -8.91
N SER A 38 -2.04 5.63 -9.39
CA SER A 38 -2.84 6.50 -8.52
C SER A 38 -3.90 5.70 -7.78
N TRP A 39 -4.17 6.10 -6.53
CA TRP A 39 -5.16 5.51 -5.65
C TRP A 39 -6.40 6.37 -5.58
N LYS A 40 -7.57 5.77 -5.77
CA LYS A 40 -8.87 6.39 -5.64
C LYS A 40 -9.63 5.82 -4.46
N PHE A 41 -10.33 6.68 -3.71
CA PHE A 41 -11.20 6.24 -2.63
C PHE A 41 -12.28 5.26 -3.13
N SER A 42 -12.52 4.20 -2.39
CA SER A 42 -13.53 3.17 -2.68
C SER A 42 -14.57 3.06 -1.59
N SER A 43 -14.16 2.87 -0.33
CA SER A 43 -15.08 2.69 0.79
C SER A 43 -14.48 3.11 2.13
N ALA A 44 -15.35 3.32 3.12
CA ALA A 44 -14.97 3.60 4.51
C ALA A 44 -15.80 2.77 5.49
N LYS A 45 -15.16 2.32 6.58
CA LYS A 45 -15.84 1.68 7.71
C LYS A 45 -15.46 2.39 9.01
N ALA A 46 -16.38 2.46 9.95
CA ALA A 46 -16.14 2.95 11.31
C ALA A 46 -16.63 1.88 12.30
N GLY A 47 -15.70 1.35 13.13
CA GLY A 47 -16.02 0.24 14.02
C GLY A 47 -16.58 -1.00 13.29
N GLY A 48 -16.13 -1.24 12.04
CA GLY A 48 -16.61 -2.33 11.18
C GLY A 48 -17.89 -2.05 10.40
N THR A 49 -18.60 -0.95 10.69
CA THR A 49 -19.84 -0.55 9.99
C THR A 49 -19.50 0.30 8.76
N ASP A 50 -20.15 0.04 7.63
CA ASP A 50 -19.99 0.84 6.41
C ASP A 50 -20.51 2.28 6.64
N VAL A 51 -19.61 3.24 6.42
CA VAL A 51 -19.87 4.67 6.51
C VAL A 51 -19.52 5.40 5.21
N THR A 52 -19.36 4.67 4.12
CA THR A 52 -19.01 5.22 2.80
C THR A 52 -19.92 6.35 2.36
N GLY A 53 -21.22 6.26 2.70
CA GLY A 53 -22.22 7.29 2.42
C GLY A 53 -21.94 8.63 3.13
N LEU A 54 -21.25 8.61 4.26
CA LEU A 54 -20.97 9.80 5.08
C LEU A 54 -19.71 10.54 4.61
N VAL A 55 -18.87 9.92 3.78
CA VAL A 55 -17.67 10.57 3.21
C VAL A 55 -18.11 11.64 2.22
N PRO A 56 -17.60 12.88 2.31
CA PRO A 56 -17.95 13.97 1.39
C PRO A 56 -17.69 13.60 -0.08
N ALA A 57 -18.58 14.04 -0.97
CA ALA A 57 -18.48 13.74 -2.39
C ALA A 57 -17.16 14.24 -3.00
N CYS A 58 -16.67 15.41 -2.56
CA CYS A 58 -15.41 15.98 -3.00
C CYS A 58 -14.17 15.16 -2.59
N PHE A 59 -14.31 14.25 -1.63
CA PHE A 59 -13.24 13.37 -1.22
C PHE A 59 -13.24 12.06 -2.04
N LYS A 60 -14.42 11.65 -2.49
CA LYS A 60 -14.63 10.37 -3.17
C LYS A 60 -14.06 10.35 -4.60
N ASP A 61 -13.97 11.50 -5.26
CA ASP A 61 -13.43 11.60 -6.62
C ASP A 61 -11.96 12.00 -6.67
N ASN A 62 -11.35 12.29 -5.51
CA ASN A 62 -9.92 12.57 -5.42
C ASN A 62 -9.09 11.34 -5.77
N THR A 63 -7.94 11.59 -6.41
CA THR A 63 -6.91 10.60 -6.61
C THR A 63 -5.61 11.02 -5.94
N MET A 64 -4.91 10.04 -5.36
CA MET A 64 -3.61 10.23 -4.72
C MET A 64 -2.55 9.47 -5.50
N LEU A 65 -1.45 10.12 -5.85
CA LEU A 65 -0.27 9.50 -6.44
C LEU A 65 0.89 9.58 -5.47
N PHE A 66 1.49 8.45 -5.15
CA PHE A 66 2.71 8.34 -4.35
C PHE A 66 3.92 8.19 -5.28
N VAL A 67 5.01 8.86 -4.97
CA VAL A 67 6.26 8.77 -5.72
C VAL A 67 7.35 8.20 -4.81
N ALA A 68 8.22 7.33 -5.33
CA ALA A 68 9.22 6.59 -4.57
C ALA A 68 10.24 7.48 -3.81
N ASN A 69 10.36 8.75 -4.18
CA ASN A 69 11.20 9.72 -3.48
C ASN A 69 10.57 10.28 -2.19
N GLY A 70 9.41 9.75 -1.75
CA GLY A 70 8.70 10.21 -0.54
C GLY A 70 7.80 11.43 -0.76
N THR A 71 7.53 11.82 -2.00
CA THR A 71 6.55 12.87 -2.33
C THR A 71 5.27 12.26 -2.89
N GLY A 72 4.19 13.02 -2.91
CA GLY A 72 2.94 12.62 -3.56
C GLY A 72 2.09 13.81 -3.95
N THR A 73 1.05 13.56 -4.73
CA THR A 73 0.09 14.57 -5.18
C THR A 73 -1.34 14.11 -4.95
N ILE A 74 -2.23 15.08 -4.67
CA ILE A 74 -3.67 14.90 -4.62
C ILE A 74 -4.27 15.68 -5.78
N ASN A 75 -5.08 15.01 -6.60
CA ASN A 75 -5.88 15.62 -7.63
C ASN A 75 -7.35 15.61 -7.20
N GLU A 76 -7.95 16.77 -7.01
CA GLU A 76 -9.34 16.95 -6.58
C GLU A 76 -10.35 16.86 -7.73
N SER A 77 -10.03 16.25 -8.82
CA SER A 77 -10.97 15.98 -9.92
C SER A 77 -12.01 17.11 -10.14
N THR A 78 -13.32 16.76 -10.21
CA THR A 78 -14.40 17.72 -10.54
C THR A 78 -15.06 18.36 -9.31
N ASN A 79 -15.06 17.71 -8.16
CA ASN A 79 -15.67 18.21 -6.92
C ASN A 79 -14.58 18.70 -5.98
N VAL A 80 -14.21 19.97 -6.06
CA VAL A 80 -13.21 20.56 -5.16
C VAL A 80 -13.78 20.74 -3.77
N CYS A 81 -13.04 20.26 -2.75
CA CYS A 81 -13.41 20.44 -1.35
C CYS A 81 -13.26 21.90 -0.91
N ALA A 82 -13.98 22.29 0.11
CA ALA A 82 -13.83 23.61 0.74
C ALA A 82 -13.53 23.44 2.25
N PRO A 83 -12.31 23.75 2.72
CA PRO A 83 -11.15 24.20 1.95
C PRO A 83 -10.61 23.11 1.01
N ALA A 84 -9.94 23.53 -0.07
CA ALA A 84 -9.33 22.61 -1.03
C ALA A 84 -8.27 21.73 -0.34
N SER A 85 -8.16 20.48 -0.80
CA SER A 85 -7.11 19.57 -0.35
C SER A 85 -5.73 20.11 -0.77
N PRO A 86 -4.67 19.90 0.03
CA PRO A 86 -3.31 20.22 -0.41
C PRO A 86 -2.98 19.46 -1.70
N ALA A 87 -2.50 20.18 -2.71
CA ALA A 87 -2.15 19.59 -4.00
C ALA A 87 -0.96 18.61 -3.93
N SER A 88 -0.15 18.68 -2.87
CA SER A 88 1.02 17.83 -2.67
C SER A 88 1.20 17.47 -1.20
N PHE A 89 1.85 16.35 -0.95
CA PHE A 89 2.21 15.87 0.38
C PHE A 89 3.57 15.16 0.35
N THR A 90 4.14 14.94 1.52
CA THR A 90 5.27 14.00 1.71
C THR A 90 4.80 12.79 2.47
N TRP A 91 5.48 11.66 2.28
CA TRP A 91 5.14 10.42 2.95
C TRP A 91 6.35 9.56 3.24
N VAL A 92 6.24 8.69 4.23
CA VAL A 92 7.25 7.71 4.59
C VAL A 92 6.60 6.51 5.26
N PHE A 93 7.09 5.30 4.98
CA PHE A 93 6.75 4.13 5.79
C PHE A 93 7.45 4.19 7.14
N GLN A 94 6.76 3.77 8.18
CA GLN A 94 7.24 3.64 9.55
C GLN A 94 6.99 2.21 10.07
N ASN A 95 7.60 1.86 11.20
CA ASN A 95 7.39 0.59 11.89
C ASN A 95 7.52 -0.64 10.96
N ASN A 96 8.65 -0.70 10.21
CA ASN A 96 8.92 -1.77 9.23
C ASN A 96 7.84 -1.92 8.15
N GLY A 97 7.24 -0.80 7.72
CA GLY A 97 6.25 -0.79 6.64
C GLY A 97 4.82 -1.14 7.08
N THR A 98 4.56 -1.23 8.40
CA THR A 98 3.19 -1.44 8.91
C THR A 98 2.42 -0.14 9.08
N GLU A 99 3.09 0.99 9.00
CA GLU A 99 2.47 2.32 9.07
C GLU A 99 2.96 3.20 7.92
N ILE A 100 2.12 4.15 7.53
CA ILE A 100 2.48 5.25 6.63
C ILE A 100 2.23 6.57 7.34
N ASN A 101 3.22 7.46 7.31
CA ASN A 101 3.10 8.83 7.81
C ASN A 101 3.08 9.78 6.63
N MET A 102 2.02 10.57 6.50
CA MET A 102 1.81 11.59 5.48
C MET A 102 1.82 12.98 6.13
N SER A 103 2.39 13.96 5.46
CA SER A 103 2.40 15.35 5.93
C SER A 103 1.02 16.00 5.98
N THR A 104 0.03 15.35 5.36
CA THR A 104 -1.36 15.83 5.27
C THR A 104 -2.28 14.67 5.65
N PRO A 105 -3.27 14.87 6.55
CA PRO A 105 -4.27 13.85 6.83
C PRO A 105 -5.14 13.59 5.59
N ILE A 106 -5.50 12.33 5.37
CA ILE A 106 -6.38 11.92 4.27
C ILE A 106 -7.82 12.36 4.55
N VAL A 107 -8.23 12.39 5.82
CA VAL A 107 -9.58 12.78 6.24
C VAL A 107 -9.50 13.96 7.21
N SER A 108 -10.44 14.88 7.09
CA SER A 108 -10.53 16.05 7.99
C SER A 108 -10.70 15.58 9.44
N GLY A 109 -9.89 16.16 10.34
CA GLY A 109 -9.88 15.80 11.77
C GLY A 109 -9.07 14.53 12.10
N GLY A 110 -8.50 13.85 11.12
CA GLY A 110 -7.58 12.74 11.31
C GLY A 110 -6.12 13.20 11.53
N SER A 111 -5.23 12.25 11.76
CA SER A 111 -3.78 12.44 11.76
C SER A 111 -3.19 12.10 10.39
N GLY A 112 -1.91 12.44 10.18
CA GLY A 112 -1.16 11.96 9.01
C GLY A 112 -0.67 10.52 9.13
N VAL A 113 -0.77 9.89 10.31
CA VAL A 113 -0.28 8.54 10.55
C VAL A 113 -1.41 7.53 10.44
N PHE A 114 -1.20 6.51 9.61
CA PHE A 114 -2.16 5.44 9.36
C PHE A 114 -1.47 4.08 9.52
N THR A 115 -2.16 3.12 10.13
CA THR A 115 -1.79 1.71 10.09
C THR A 115 -2.18 1.13 8.73
N ILE A 116 -1.27 0.40 8.09
CA ILE A 116 -1.55 -0.32 6.84
C ILE A 116 -2.20 -1.66 7.22
N VAL A 117 -3.45 -1.83 6.85
CA VAL A 117 -4.20 -3.08 7.04
C VAL A 117 -3.94 -4.02 5.87
N LEU A 118 -3.89 -3.49 4.65
CA LEU A 118 -3.59 -4.23 3.42
C LEU A 118 -2.93 -3.31 2.40
N LEU A 119 -1.90 -3.78 1.75
CA LEU A 119 -1.29 -3.13 0.59
C LEU A 119 -0.87 -4.20 -0.41
N ASN A 120 -1.44 -4.17 -1.59
CA ASN A 120 -1.14 -5.07 -2.71
C ASN A 120 -1.39 -4.38 -4.05
N ASP A 121 -1.33 -5.13 -5.15
CA ASP A 121 -1.52 -4.62 -6.50
C ASP A 121 -2.86 -3.91 -6.75
N ALA A 122 -3.90 -4.21 -6.01
CA ALA A 122 -5.26 -3.72 -6.28
C ALA A 122 -5.82 -2.84 -5.16
N ASN A 123 -5.34 -2.99 -3.93
CA ASN A 123 -5.93 -2.37 -2.75
C ASN A 123 -4.87 -1.75 -1.84
N LEU A 124 -5.17 -0.54 -1.36
CA LEU A 124 -4.56 0.08 -0.19
C LEU A 124 -5.67 0.26 0.86
N VAL A 125 -5.56 -0.48 1.95
CA VAL A 125 -6.47 -0.35 3.10
C VAL A 125 -5.67 0.19 4.27
N VAL A 126 -6.09 1.34 4.78
CA VAL A 126 -5.45 2.01 5.92
C VAL A 126 -6.45 2.27 7.02
N SER A 127 -5.99 2.29 8.27
CA SER A 127 -6.83 2.59 9.41
C SER A 127 -6.18 3.58 10.36
N GLN A 128 -7.01 4.33 11.09
CA GLN A 128 -6.60 5.14 12.24
C GLN A 128 -7.76 5.25 13.22
N THR A 129 -7.43 5.51 14.50
CA THR A 129 -8.43 5.87 15.50
C THR A 129 -8.67 7.37 15.44
N MET A 130 -9.92 7.78 15.26
CA MET A 130 -10.32 9.18 15.22
C MET A 130 -11.66 9.42 15.92
N THR A 131 -11.90 10.64 16.37
CA THR A 131 -13.17 11.03 16.98
C THR A 131 -14.06 11.67 15.91
N ILE A 132 -15.20 11.02 15.63
CA ILE A 132 -16.25 11.56 14.77
C ILE A 132 -17.37 12.00 15.68
N ALA A 133 -17.41 13.32 16.02
CA ALA A 133 -18.44 13.85 16.94
C ALA A 133 -19.85 13.50 16.43
N PRO A 134 -20.79 13.13 17.32
CA PRO A 134 -20.71 13.09 18.80
C PRO A 134 -20.19 11.74 19.35
N ASN A 135 -19.65 10.86 18.54
CA ASN A 135 -19.30 9.50 18.94
C ASN A 135 -17.92 9.44 19.65
N PRO A 136 -17.66 8.42 20.47
CA PRO A 136 -16.34 8.18 21.05
C PRO A 136 -15.30 7.85 19.97
N PRO A 137 -13.99 7.92 20.29
CA PRO A 137 -12.93 7.52 19.39
C PRO A 137 -13.19 6.12 18.81
N THR A 138 -13.15 6.02 17.50
CA THR A 138 -13.49 4.81 16.75
C THR A 138 -12.42 4.56 15.70
N THR A 139 -12.10 3.29 15.47
CA THR A 139 -11.21 2.93 14.35
C THR A 139 -11.95 3.13 13.04
N VAL A 140 -11.41 4.00 12.20
CA VAL A 140 -11.86 4.24 10.83
C VAL A 140 -10.91 3.53 9.88
N GLU A 141 -11.47 2.75 8.97
CA GLU A 141 -10.76 2.06 7.91
C GLU A 141 -11.17 2.65 6.57
N LEU A 142 -10.18 2.99 5.75
CA LEU A 142 -10.36 3.57 4.42
C LEU A 142 -9.77 2.61 3.39
N THR A 143 -10.54 2.30 2.36
CA THR A 143 -10.12 1.48 1.23
C THR A 143 -9.94 2.34 -0.01
N PHE A 144 -8.79 2.18 -0.65
CA PHE A 144 -8.47 2.79 -1.94
C PHE A 144 -8.17 1.69 -2.96
N ILE A 145 -8.47 1.97 -4.22
CA ILE A 145 -8.24 1.10 -5.38
C ILE A 145 -7.57 1.90 -6.51
N HIS A 146 -7.02 1.20 -7.51
CA HIS A 146 -6.51 1.81 -8.76
C HIS A 146 -7.62 2.12 -9.75
#